data_1c6d126c503b23ae743d8991b776afbe
#
_entry.id   1c6d126c503b23ae743d8991b776afbe
#
_cell.length_a   1.000
_cell.length_b   1.000
_cell.length_c   1.000
_cell.angle_alpha   90.00
_cell.angle_beta   90.00
_cell.angle_gamma   90.00
#
_symmetry.space_group_name_H-M   'P 1'
#
loop_
_entity.id
_entity.type
_entity.pdbx_description
1 polymer ?
#
loop_
_entity_poly.entity_id
_entity_poly.type
_entity_poly.pdbx_seq_one_letter_code
_entity_poly.pdbx_strand_id
1 'polypeptide(L)'
;MTNYFKNKIDKDYANNPATKIRWDKTLEFMSRGQNFKSALDIGDRTGLTEMMENEYSVSFDNTKGDLDNLELKGNYDLVTSFEVLEHLFNPLFNLVQIKNLLNPNGRLILSTPLAKPRILWSEEHFHEMSKNSIQALFEVAGLKVLRKNYFRVYPVTFYFSGVRPLLRLIYDKIQIYELVPFSSSIITS
;
A
#
# COMPACT_ATOMS: atom_id res chain seq x y z
N MET A 1 10.62 25.52 4.18
CA MET A 1 10.49 24.40 3.24
C MET A 1 9.04 24.32 2.82
N THR A 2 8.79 24.51 1.57
CA THR A 2 7.49 24.71 0.96
C THR A 2 6.66 23.46 1.03
N ASN A 3 5.36 23.57 1.38
CA ASN A 3 4.32 22.56 1.44
C ASN A 3 4.06 21.81 0.10
N TYR A 4 5.08 21.24 -0.49
CA TYR A 4 5.00 20.62 -1.82
C TYR A 4 4.32 19.25 -1.81
N PHE A 5 4.10 18.64 -0.64
CA PHE A 5 3.64 17.26 -0.49
C PHE A 5 2.37 17.09 0.35
N LYS A 6 1.55 18.12 0.48
CA LYS A 6 0.17 17.90 0.89
C LYS A 6 -0.60 17.38 -0.31
N ASN A 7 -0.59 16.07 -0.53
CA ASN A 7 -1.62 15.44 -1.33
C ASN A 7 -2.98 15.75 -0.66
N LYS A 8 -3.60 16.85 -1.07
CA LYS A 8 -5.04 16.95 -0.96
C LYS A 8 -5.56 15.82 -1.82
N ILE A 9 -6.10 14.79 -1.18
CA ILE A 9 -6.94 13.82 -1.87
C ILE A 9 -8.08 14.66 -2.45
N ASP A 10 -8.00 14.89 -3.74
CA ASP A 10 -8.98 15.68 -4.44
C ASP A 10 -10.32 14.94 -4.35
N LYS A 11 -11.41 15.67 -4.11
CA LYS A 11 -12.76 15.07 -4.11
C LYS A 11 -13.06 14.34 -5.44
N ASP A 12 -12.41 14.76 -6.52
CA ASP A 12 -12.47 14.10 -7.82
C ASP A 12 -11.75 12.73 -7.85
N TYR A 13 -10.78 12.51 -6.96
CA TYR A 13 -10.07 11.22 -6.87
C TYR A 13 -11.00 10.06 -6.49
N ALA A 14 -11.91 10.27 -5.54
CA ALA A 14 -12.88 9.25 -5.13
C ALA A 14 -13.89 8.91 -6.24
N ASN A 15 -14.17 9.87 -7.15
CA ASN A 15 -15.09 9.70 -8.27
C ASN A 15 -14.42 9.08 -9.52
N ASN A 16 -13.11 8.92 -9.52
CA ASN A 16 -12.39 8.33 -10.65
C ASN A 16 -12.69 6.82 -10.74
N PRO A 17 -13.19 6.31 -11.88
CA PRO A 17 -13.49 4.89 -12.06
C PRO A 17 -12.28 3.97 -11.78
N ALA A 18 -11.07 4.40 -12.09
CA ALA A 18 -9.85 3.63 -11.82
C ALA A 18 -9.58 3.49 -10.31
N THR A 19 -9.86 4.55 -9.52
CA THR A 19 -9.77 4.52 -8.06
C THR A 19 -10.76 3.51 -7.48
N LYS A 20 -12.00 3.53 -7.95
CA LYS A 20 -13.03 2.62 -7.48
C LYS A 20 -12.67 1.16 -7.77
N ILE A 21 -12.24 0.85 -8.99
CA ILE A 21 -11.78 -0.51 -9.36
C ILE A 21 -10.59 -0.93 -8.47
N ARG A 22 -9.68 -0.02 -8.15
CA ARG A 22 -8.55 -0.30 -7.27
C ARG A 22 -9.02 -0.64 -5.86
N TRP A 23 -9.93 0.13 -5.28
CA TRP A 23 -10.50 -0.12 -3.96
C TRP A 23 -11.22 -1.46 -3.88
N ASP A 24 -12.07 -1.77 -4.86
CA ASP A 24 -12.80 -3.05 -4.93
C ASP A 24 -11.82 -4.24 -4.95
N LYS A 25 -10.77 -4.16 -5.79
CA LYS A 25 -9.73 -5.21 -5.87
C LYS A 25 -8.87 -5.31 -4.62
N THR A 26 -8.63 -4.19 -3.94
CA THR A 26 -7.91 -4.16 -2.66
C THR A 26 -8.75 -4.86 -1.59
N LEU A 27 -10.03 -4.52 -1.48
CA LEU A 27 -10.94 -5.20 -0.55
C LEU A 27 -11.09 -6.69 -0.86
N GLU A 28 -11.26 -7.07 -2.14
CA GLU A 28 -11.28 -8.48 -2.56
C GLU A 28 -10.03 -9.24 -2.10
N PHE A 29 -8.85 -8.62 -2.20
CA PHE A 29 -7.62 -9.21 -1.69
C PHE A 29 -7.62 -9.30 -0.17
N MET A 30 -8.14 -8.31 0.55
CA MET A 30 -8.19 -8.26 2.01
C MET A 30 -9.22 -9.22 2.60
N SER A 31 -10.39 -9.38 1.97
CA SER A 31 -11.57 -10.12 2.47
C SER A 31 -11.28 -11.61 2.67
N ARG A 32 -10.79 -12.00 3.86
CA ARG A 32 -10.53 -13.40 4.23
C ARG A 32 -10.80 -13.71 5.69
N GLY A 33 -11.94 -13.25 6.22
CA GLY A 33 -12.52 -13.77 7.47
C GLY A 33 -11.62 -13.63 8.71
N GLN A 34 -10.75 -12.62 8.75
CA GLN A 34 -9.93 -12.32 9.91
C GLN A 34 -10.62 -11.25 10.76
N ASN A 35 -10.63 -11.44 12.07
CA ASN A 35 -11.12 -10.45 13.01
C ASN A 35 -9.92 -9.68 13.60
N PHE A 36 -9.89 -8.39 13.35
CA PHE A 36 -8.91 -7.47 13.93
C PHE A 36 -9.57 -6.65 15.04
N LYS A 37 -8.84 -6.36 16.11
CA LYS A 37 -9.31 -5.53 17.23
C LYS A 37 -8.79 -4.10 17.14
N SER A 38 -7.68 -3.90 16.44
CA SER A 38 -7.03 -2.61 16.24
C SER A 38 -6.46 -2.51 14.83
N ALA A 39 -6.69 -1.38 14.18
CA ALA A 39 -6.25 -1.18 12.81
C ALA A 39 -5.72 0.24 12.58
N LEU A 40 -4.70 0.38 11.72
CA LEU A 40 -4.11 1.64 11.29
C LEU A 40 -4.04 1.67 9.77
N ASP A 41 -4.49 2.75 9.18
CA ASP A 41 -4.30 3.05 7.76
C ASP A 41 -3.23 4.15 7.61
N ILE A 42 -2.14 3.83 6.92
CA ILE A 42 -1.02 4.74 6.69
C ILE A 42 -1.42 5.75 5.61
N GLY A 43 -1.44 7.02 5.97
CA GLY A 43 -1.85 8.12 5.11
C GLY A 43 -3.14 8.79 5.59
N ASP A 44 -3.64 9.71 4.77
CA ASP A 44 -4.90 10.41 5.06
C ASP A 44 -6.10 9.47 4.92
N ARG A 45 -7.14 9.73 5.72
CA ARG A 45 -8.39 8.98 5.66
C ARG A 45 -9.06 9.14 4.29
N THR A 46 -9.48 8.03 3.71
CA THR A 46 -10.11 7.97 2.39
C THR A 46 -11.42 7.18 2.43
N GLY A 47 -12.16 7.15 1.31
CA GLY A 47 -13.32 6.27 1.17
C GLY A 47 -12.96 4.78 1.28
N LEU A 48 -11.73 4.38 0.94
CA LEU A 48 -11.25 3.01 1.16
C LEU A 48 -11.16 2.69 2.66
N THR A 49 -10.70 3.64 3.48
CA THR A 49 -10.67 3.48 4.93
C THR A 49 -12.07 3.19 5.49
N GLU A 50 -13.08 3.93 5.02
CA GLU A 50 -14.48 3.71 5.42
C GLU A 50 -15.03 2.34 4.97
N MET A 51 -14.68 1.91 3.76
CA MET A 51 -15.05 0.57 3.26
C MET A 51 -14.40 -0.54 4.09
N MET A 52 -13.14 -0.38 4.50
CA MET A 52 -12.44 -1.33 5.38
C MET A 52 -13.06 -1.39 6.78
N GLU A 53 -13.44 -0.25 7.36
CA GLU A 53 -14.14 -0.21 8.65
C GLU A 53 -15.46 -0.97 8.61
N ASN A 54 -16.22 -0.82 7.55
CA ASN A 54 -17.47 -1.55 7.35
C ASN A 54 -17.25 -3.06 7.18
N GLU A 55 -16.24 -3.47 6.41
CA GLU A 55 -15.91 -4.87 6.14
C GLU A 55 -15.45 -5.61 7.39
N TYR A 56 -14.58 -4.98 8.19
CA TYR A 56 -13.98 -5.60 9.38
C TYR A 56 -14.68 -5.27 10.70
N SER A 57 -15.65 -4.35 10.69
CA SER A 57 -16.33 -3.86 11.90
C SER A 57 -15.32 -3.35 12.96
N VAL A 58 -14.24 -2.70 12.53
CA VAL A 58 -13.18 -2.11 13.35
C VAL A 58 -12.90 -0.68 12.89
N SER A 59 -12.69 0.23 13.83
CA SER A 59 -12.27 1.60 13.51
C SER A 59 -10.79 1.60 13.14
N PHE A 60 -10.43 2.36 12.10
CA PHE A 60 -9.06 2.56 11.69
C PHE A 60 -8.54 3.92 12.19
N ASP A 61 -7.41 3.88 12.88
CA ASP A 61 -6.60 5.08 13.04
C ASP A 61 -5.98 5.47 11.70
N ASN A 62 -5.66 6.77 11.52
CA ASN A 62 -4.94 7.26 10.35
C ASN A 62 -3.72 8.06 10.77
N THR A 63 -2.65 7.97 10.00
CA THR A 63 -1.47 8.81 10.21
C THR A 63 -1.71 10.22 9.67
N LYS A 64 -1.02 11.21 10.23
CA LYS A 64 -1.06 12.61 9.77
C LYS A 64 0.35 13.16 9.73
N GLY A 65 0.71 13.80 8.64
CA GLY A 65 2.00 14.50 8.50
C GLY A 65 2.96 13.81 7.53
N ASP A 66 4.23 14.14 7.67
CA ASP A 66 5.30 13.68 6.79
C ASP A 66 5.80 12.29 7.24
N LEU A 67 5.45 11.27 6.49
CA LEU A 67 5.77 9.87 6.78
C LEU A 67 7.27 9.53 6.69
N ASP A 68 8.08 10.38 6.09
CA ASP A 68 9.54 10.23 6.07
C ASP A 68 10.21 10.66 7.38
N ASN A 69 9.51 11.44 8.21
CA ASN A 69 10.04 12.00 9.46
C ASN A 69 9.14 11.69 10.68
N LEU A 70 7.94 11.16 10.47
CA LEU A 70 6.99 10.89 11.53
C LEU A 70 7.35 9.60 12.27
N GLU A 71 7.51 9.69 13.60
CA GLU A 71 7.53 8.51 14.45
C GLU A 71 6.11 7.96 14.63
N LEU A 72 5.90 6.75 14.13
CA LEU A 72 4.63 6.04 14.31
C LEU A 72 4.59 5.36 15.68
N LYS A 73 3.45 5.43 16.37
CA LYS A 73 3.25 4.84 17.70
C LYS A 73 1.95 4.04 17.75
N GLY A 74 1.93 3.01 18.57
CA GLY A 74 0.77 2.14 18.76
C GLY A 74 1.10 0.66 18.60
N ASN A 75 0.06 -0.18 18.73
CA ASN A 75 0.15 -1.63 18.49
C ASN A 75 -1.13 -2.06 17.77
N TYR A 76 -0.99 -2.67 16.61
CA TYR A 76 -2.10 -2.96 15.72
C TYR A 76 -2.11 -4.41 15.24
N ASP A 77 -3.31 -4.96 15.11
CA ASP A 77 -3.52 -6.27 14.51
C ASP A 77 -3.46 -6.18 12.97
N LEU A 78 -3.86 -5.02 12.44
CA LEU A 78 -3.82 -4.73 11.01
C LEU A 78 -3.23 -3.35 10.78
N VAL A 79 -2.23 -3.27 9.91
CA VAL A 79 -1.76 -2.02 9.32
C VAL A 79 -1.97 -2.09 7.81
N THR A 80 -2.52 -1.05 7.23
CA THR A 80 -2.66 -0.91 5.78
C THR A 80 -1.82 0.25 5.26
N SER A 81 -1.28 0.11 4.03
CA SER A 81 -0.47 1.12 3.37
C SER A 81 -0.66 1.00 1.86
N PHE A 82 -1.59 1.79 1.30
CA PHE A 82 -1.97 1.68 -0.10
C PHE A 82 -1.49 2.86 -0.92
N GLU A 83 -0.62 2.60 -1.92
CA GLU A 83 -0.07 3.62 -2.81
C GLU A 83 0.66 4.73 -2.01
N VAL A 84 1.48 4.35 -1.06
CA VAL A 84 2.25 5.24 -0.19
C VAL A 84 3.75 5.14 -0.43
N LEU A 85 4.30 3.93 -0.54
CA LEU A 85 5.75 3.71 -0.57
C LEU A 85 6.45 4.41 -1.74
N GLU A 86 5.79 4.53 -2.87
CA GLU A 86 6.31 5.20 -4.07
C GLU A 86 6.52 6.70 -3.88
N HIS A 87 5.83 7.31 -2.92
CA HIS A 87 5.91 8.73 -2.60
C HIS A 87 6.91 9.06 -1.49
N LEU A 88 7.48 8.07 -0.81
CA LEU A 88 8.42 8.26 0.29
C LEU A 88 9.85 8.42 -0.22
N PHE A 89 10.64 9.27 0.43
CA PHE A 89 12.09 9.35 0.20
C PHE A 89 12.80 8.15 0.83
N ASN A 90 12.32 7.67 2.00
CA ASN A 90 12.89 6.54 2.72
C ASN A 90 11.84 5.45 3.03
N PRO A 91 11.43 4.66 2.03
CA PRO A 91 10.43 3.61 2.22
C PRO A 91 10.88 2.52 3.21
N LEU A 92 12.19 2.26 3.35
CA LEU A 92 12.69 1.30 4.34
C LEU A 92 12.43 1.76 5.77
N PHE A 93 12.67 3.04 6.07
CA PHE A 93 12.40 3.60 7.39
C PHE A 93 10.92 3.44 7.77
N ASN A 94 10.02 3.76 6.84
CA ASN A 94 8.58 3.61 7.05
C ASN A 94 8.18 2.15 7.30
N LEU A 95 8.69 1.19 6.50
CA LEU A 95 8.41 -0.23 6.67
C LEU A 95 8.92 -0.79 8.02
N VAL A 96 10.09 -0.34 8.48
CA VAL A 96 10.63 -0.73 9.79
C VAL A 96 9.74 -0.19 10.92
N GLN A 97 9.28 1.05 10.82
CA GLN A 97 8.33 1.59 11.78
C GLN A 97 7.01 0.79 11.79
N ILE A 98 6.41 0.56 10.62
CA ILE A 98 5.19 -0.25 10.50
C ILE A 98 5.38 -1.63 11.13
N LYS A 99 6.50 -2.32 10.83
CA LYS A 99 6.79 -3.62 11.46
C LYS A 99 6.77 -3.55 12.98
N ASN A 100 7.31 -2.47 13.56
CA ASN A 100 7.36 -2.31 15.02
C ASN A 100 6.00 -1.98 15.65
N LEU A 101 5.02 -1.53 14.85
CA LEU A 101 3.63 -1.32 15.28
C LEU A 101 2.80 -2.60 15.27
N LEU A 102 3.25 -3.65 14.58
CA LEU A 102 2.48 -4.87 14.45
C LEU A 102 2.51 -5.69 15.75
N ASN A 103 1.34 -6.08 16.22
CA ASN A 103 1.18 -7.10 17.25
C ASN A 103 1.85 -8.43 16.81
N PRO A 104 2.14 -9.38 17.70
CA PRO A 104 2.84 -10.63 17.35
C PRO A 104 2.22 -11.43 16.20
N ASN A 105 0.90 -11.36 16.03
CA ASN A 105 0.16 -11.97 14.91
C ASN A 105 -0.38 -10.93 13.94
N GLY A 106 0.09 -9.69 14.05
CA GLY A 106 -0.37 -8.58 13.22
C GLY A 106 0.00 -8.75 11.75
N ARG A 107 -0.75 -8.06 10.90
CA ARG A 107 -0.62 -8.10 9.45
C ARG A 107 -0.37 -6.70 8.90
N LEU A 108 0.52 -6.60 7.94
CA LEU A 108 0.62 -5.46 7.04
C LEU A 108 0.02 -5.85 5.69
N ILE A 109 -0.94 -5.08 5.21
CA ILE A 109 -1.42 -5.16 3.82
C ILE A 109 -0.99 -3.90 3.10
N LEU A 110 -0.28 -4.06 2.00
CA LEU A 110 0.38 -2.98 1.31
C LEU A 110 0.21 -3.10 -0.21
N SER A 111 -0.07 -1.98 -0.88
CA SER A 111 0.01 -1.91 -2.33
C SER A 111 0.95 -0.79 -2.79
N THR A 112 1.50 -0.97 -3.99
CA THR A 112 2.32 0.02 -4.70
C THR A 112 2.35 -0.29 -6.19
N PRO A 113 2.58 0.67 -7.08
CA PRO A 113 2.75 0.42 -8.50
C PRO A 113 3.91 -0.54 -8.78
N LEU A 114 3.72 -1.47 -9.73
CA LEU A 114 4.81 -2.27 -10.26
C LEU A 114 5.69 -1.40 -11.17
N ALA A 115 7.00 -1.54 -11.05
CA ALA A 115 7.96 -0.80 -11.87
C ALA A 115 7.64 -0.87 -13.37
N LYS A 116 7.67 0.28 -13.99
CA LYS A 116 7.48 0.52 -15.43
C LYS A 116 8.57 1.45 -15.95
N PRO A 117 8.74 1.62 -17.26
CA PRO A 117 9.69 2.59 -17.81
C PRO A 117 9.45 3.99 -17.25
N ARG A 118 10.53 4.70 -16.89
CA ARG A 118 10.47 6.00 -16.21
C ARG A 118 9.61 7.06 -16.94
N ILE A 119 9.55 7.02 -18.26
CA ILE A 119 8.69 7.91 -19.06
C ILE A 119 7.18 7.74 -18.77
N LEU A 120 6.79 6.65 -18.10
CA LEU A 120 5.42 6.35 -17.71
C LEU A 120 5.16 6.57 -16.22
N TRP A 121 6.16 7.00 -15.45
CA TRP A 121 6.01 7.28 -14.02
C TRP A 121 5.10 8.50 -13.82
N SER A 122 4.46 8.54 -12.65
CA SER A 122 3.86 9.78 -12.14
C SER A 122 4.96 10.73 -11.70
N GLU A 123 4.75 12.02 -11.84
CA GLU A 123 5.72 13.05 -11.40
C GLU A 123 5.96 13.02 -9.88
N GLU A 124 5.00 12.50 -9.13
CA GLU A 124 5.04 12.40 -7.66
C GLU A 124 5.69 11.10 -7.16
N HIS A 125 6.06 10.16 -8.06
CA HIS A 125 6.67 8.91 -7.68
C HIS A 125 8.20 9.03 -7.64
N PHE A 126 8.78 8.76 -6.48
CA PHE A 126 10.24 8.65 -6.32
C PHE A 126 10.71 7.22 -6.58
N HIS A 127 9.85 6.24 -6.28
CA HIS A 127 10.15 4.82 -6.38
C HIS A 127 9.01 4.05 -7.05
N GLU A 128 9.27 3.44 -8.21
CA GLU A 128 8.42 2.37 -8.73
C GLU A 128 9.23 1.07 -8.68
N MET A 129 8.88 0.20 -7.75
CA MET A 129 9.70 -0.94 -7.39
C MET A 129 9.40 -2.16 -8.23
N SER A 130 10.45 -2.83 -8.72
CA SER A 130 10.33 -4.15 -9.32
C SER A 130 9.96 -5.20 -8.26
N LYS A 131 9.51 -6.38 -8.71
CA LYS A 131 9.21 -7.50 -7.79
C LYS A 131 10.39 -7.90 -6.93
N ASN A 132 11.60 -7.84 -7.47
CA ASN A 132 12.81 -8.20 -6.74
C ASN A 132 13.23 -7.10 -5.77
N SER A 133 13.13 -5.82 -6.18
CA SER A 133 13.50 -4.68 -5.34
C SER A 133 12.59 -4.57 -4.12
N ILE A 134 11.28 -4.74 -4.29
CA ILE A 134 10.34 -4.65 -3.16
C ILE A 134 10.48 -5.87 -2.23
N GLN A 135 10.75 -7.06 -2.78
CA GLN A 135 11.00 -8.25 -1.98
C GLN A 135 12.24 -8.07 -1.08
N ALA A 136 13.35 -7.57 -1.64
CA ALA A 136 14.56 -7.27 -0.87
C ALA A 136 14.30 -6.20 0.21
N LEU A 137 13.47 -5.18 -0.10
CA LEU A 137 13.09 -4.15 0.86
C LEU A 137 12.32 -4.73 2.04
N PHE A 138 11.37 -5.65 1.79
CA PHE A 138 10.63 -6.35 2.85
C PHE A 138 11.55 -7.21 3.74
N GLU A 139 12.47 -7.94 3.13
CA GLU A 139 13.44 -8.77 3.86
C GLU A 139 14.32 -7.94 4.78
N VAL A 140 14.87 -6.82 4.27
CA VAL A 140 15.67 -5.89 5.08
C VAL A 140 14.85 -5.23 6.19
N ALA A 141 13.57 -4.93 5.94
CA ALA A 141 12.66 -4.41 6.96
C ALA A 141 12.27 -5.47 8.02
N GLY A 142 12.61 -6.75 7.82
CA GLY A 142 12.23 -7.84 8.71
C GLY A 142 10.78 -8.29 8.53
N LEU A 143 10.26 -8.20 7.31
CA LEU A 143 8.90 -8.58 6.92
C LEU A 143 8.92 -9.78 5.97
N LYS A 144 8.03 -10.73 6.19
CA LYS A 144 7.83 -11.92 5.33
C LYS A 144 6.52 -11.82 4.57
N VAL A 145 6.57 -12.04 3.26
CA VAL A 145 5.37 -12.11 2.42
C VAL A 145 4.62 -13.42 2.67
N LEU A 146 3.36 -13.33 3.07
CA LEU A 146 2.44 -14.47 3.19
C LEU A 146 1.73 -14.75 1.87
N ARG A 147 1.22 -13.71 1.23
CA ARG A 147 0.58 -13.78 -0.07
C ARG A 147 0.74 -12.49 -0.85
N LYS A 148 0.58 -12.57 -2.16
CA LYS A 148 0.67 -11.43 -3.08
C LYS A 148 -0.28 -11.63 -4.26
N ASN A 149 -0.68 -10.51 -4.84
CA ASN A 149 -1.44 -10.48 -6.08
C ASN A 149 -1.02 -9.29 -6.95
N TYR A 150 -1.42 -9.30 -8.22
CA TYR A 150 -1.17 -8.23 -9.18
C TYR A 150 -2.45 -7.97 -9.96
N PHE A 151 -2.86 -6.71 -10.03
CA PHE A 151 -4.07 -6.35 -10.76
C PHE A 151 -3.90 -5.06 -11.56
N ARG A 152 -4.84 -4.80 -12.47
CA ARG A 152 -4.96 -3.56 -13.23
C ARG A 152 -6.14 -2.77 -12.75
N VAL A 153 -6.05 -1.44 -12.84
CA VAL A 153 -7.08 -0.50 -12.39
C VAL A 153 -7.95 0.06 -13.51
N TYR A 154 -7.57 -0.14 -14.77
CA TYR A 154 -8.37 0.30 -15.90
C TYR A 154 -9.17 -0.86 -16.51
N PRO A 155 -10.39 -0.60 -16.99
CA PRO A 155 -11.14 -1.61 -17.74
C PRO A 155 -10.43 -1.94 -19.06
N VAL A 156 -10.63 -3.15 -19.56
CA VAL A 156 -9.97 -3.65 -20.78
C VAL A 156 -10.21 -2.70 -21.98
N THR A 157 -11.40 -2.14 -22.08
CA THR A 157 -11.77 -1.19 -23.14
C THR A 157 -10.92 0.07 -23.16
N PHE A 158 -10.42 0.53 -21.99
CA PHE A 158 -9.53 1.68 -21.90
C PHE A 158 -8.24 1.46 -22.69
N TYR A 159 -7.69 0.25 -22.65
CA TYR A 159 -6.40 -0.05 -23.27
C TYR A 159 -6.46 -0.05 -24.80
N PHE A 160 -7.65 -0.16 -25.39
CA PHE A 160 -7.86 -0.08 -26.83
C PHE A 160 -8.19 1.32 -27.35
N SER A 161 -8.20 2.34 -26.49
CA SER A 161 -8.52 3.72 -26.87
C SER A 161 -7.35 4.47 -27.54
N GLY A 162 -6.20 3.84 -27.74
CA GLY A 162 -5.04 4.42 -28.42
C GLY A 162 -3.73 3.73 -28.12
N VAL A 163 -2.64 4.16 -28.77
CA VAL A 163 -1.30 3.55 -28.62
C VAL A 163 -0.76 3.70 -27.20
N ARG A 164 -0.91 4.86 -26.58
CA ARG A 164 -0.42 5.13 -25.23
C ARG A 164 -1.16 4.33 -24.16
N PRO A 165 -2.50 4.21 -24.16
CA PRO A 165 -3.24 3.25 -23.35
C PRO A 165 -2.84 1.79 -23.62
N LEU A 166 -2.61 1.40 -24.86
CA LEU A 166 -2.18 0.04 -25.20
C LEU A 166 -0.83 -0.33 -24.54
N LEU A 167 0.14 0.58 -24.52
CA LEU A 167 1.41 0.38 -23.81
C LEU A 167 1.18 0.21 -22.29
N ARG A 168 0.21 0.91 -21.71
CA ARG A 168 -0.18 0.76 -20.31
C ARG A 168 -0.75 -0.63 -19.99
N LEU A 169 -1.35 -1.32 -20.95
CA LEU A 169 -1.81 -2.70 -20.76
C LEU A 169 -0.70 -3.62 -20.26
N ILE A 170 0.54 -3.38 -20.70
CA ILE A 170 1.70 -4.18 -20.32
C ILE A 170 2.22 -3.77 -18.94
N TYR A 171 2.29 -2.48 -18.67
CA TYR A 171 3.04 -1.91 -17.55
C TYR A 171 2.17 -1.49 -16.36
N ASP A 172 0.94 -0.99 -16.56
CA ASP A 172 0.12 -0.49 -15.46
C ASP A 172 -0.48 -1.65 -14.63
N LYS A 173 0.30 -2.07 -13.64
CA LYS A 173 -0.12 -3.05 -12.64
C LYS A 173 0.16 -2.52 -11.25
N ILE A 174 -0.77 -2.77 -10.36
CA ILE A 174 -0.59 -2.64 -8.92
C ILE A 174 -0.14 -3.99 -8.38
N GLN A 175 0.85 -3.98 -7.52
CA GLN A 175 1.26 -5.13 -6.72
C GLN A 175 0.75 -4.96 -5.30
N ILE A 176 0.10 -5.98 -4.76
CA ILE A 176 -0.44 -6.00 -3.41
C ILE A 176 0.09 -7.19 -2.63
N TYR A 177 0.41 -6.96 -1.36
CA TYR A 177 1.07 -7.92 -0.48
C TYR A 177 0.39 -7.97 0.87
N GLU A 178 0.33 -9.15 1.45
CA GLU A 178 0.11 -9.36 2.87
C GLU A 178 1.40 -9.86 3.51
N LEU A 179 1.85 -9.16 4.55
CA LEU A 179 3.12 -9.38 5.19
C LEU A 179 2.95 -9.57 6.70
N VAL A 180 3.89 -10.29 7.29
CA VAL A 180 4.03 -10.46 8.73
C VAL A 180 5.47 -10.18 9.15
N PRO A 181 5.72 -9.79 10.40
CA PRO A 181 7.07 -9.77 10.94
C PRO A 181 7.74 -11.14 10.81
N PHE A 182 9.04 -11.18 10.49
CA PHE A 182 9.80 -12.40 10.71
C PHE A 182 9.68 -12.76 12.19
N SER A 183 9.08 -13.90 12.51
CA SER A 183 9.25 -14.46 13.85
C SER A 183 10.72 -14.86 13.98
N SER A 184 11.42 -14.22 14.88
CA SER A 184 12.71 -14.72 15.35
C SER A 184 12.42 -16.03 16.09
N SER A 185 12.26 -17.12 15.36
CA SER A 185 12.47 -18.43 15.94
C SER A 185 13.94 -18.45 16.37
N ILE A 186 14.14 -18.36 17.65
CA ILE A 186 15.42 -18.51 18.32
C ILE A 186 16.11 -19.71 17.69
N ILE A 187 17.16 -19.45 16.91
CA ILE A 187 18.15 -20.50 16.62
C ILE A 187 18.87 -20.71 17.92
N THR A 188 18.32 -21.58 18.77
CA THR A 188 19.07 -22.20 19.83
C THR A 188 19.94 -23.27 19.16
N SER A 189 21.15 -22.87 18.84
CA SER A 189 22.26 -23.79 18.56
C SER A 189 22.62 -24.58 19.79
#